data_dec0d4eea31328abb10e1f46889242e4
#
_entry.id   dec0d4eea31328abb10e1f46889242e4
#
_cell.length_a   1.000
_cell.length_b   1.000
_cell.length_c   1.000
_cell.angle_alpha   90.00
_cell.angle_beta   90.00
_cell.angle_gamma   90.00
#
_symmetry.space_group_name_H-M   'P 1'
#
loop_
_entity.id
_entity.type
_entity.pdbx_description
1 polymer ?
#
loop_
_entity_poly.entity_id
_entity_poly.type
_entity_poly.pdbx_seq_one_letter_code
_entity_poly.pdbx_strand_id
1 'polypeptide(L)'
;MKTERLIIDQIKETDKEDYFINISHDKKVLDTFICRYADSLEEFDFSSYPGRQDLFAIRLKETGRLIGIILYFDEKEDSCEIGYGIGSAFWNQGYATEAASRFLEYLFREKGMRTVYASFFTGNDASRRVMEKCGMTFDHFSEKELTYLDVERDLTYYAIHRKYLTLRDEPELKEAAAAWFHSKWGVPEQAYLDCMTAYLNRETEYGWYLCLDGHRIIGGMGVIENDFHDRKDLTPNVCAVYTEEAYRGQGIAGRLLNMVVEDMCSKGISPLYLVTDHTGFYERYGWEFLCMVQGDGEPGMTRMYVHR
;
A
#
# COMPACT_ATOMS: atom_id res chain seq x y z
N MET A 1 -7.25 -10.24 6.86
CA MET A 1 -6.21 -9.20 7.09
C MET A 1 -6.22 -8.79 8.55
N LYS A 2 -5.08 -8.33 9.10
CA LYS A 2 -5.00 -7.88 10.52
C LYS A 2 -4.23 -6.56 10.60
N THR A 3 -4.62 -5.70 11.53
CA THR A 3 -3.93 -4.44 11.89
C THR A 3 -3.56 -4.47 13.38
N GLU A 4 -3.27 -3.34 13.99
CA GLU A 4 -3.05 -3.24 15.44
C GLU A 4 -4.34 -3.56 16.22
N ARG A 5 -5.46 -2.94 15.87
CA ARG A 5 -6.74 -3.01 16.60
C ARG A 5 -7.83 -3.80 15.89
N LEU A 6 -7.66 -4.10 14.57
CA LEU A 6 -8.73 -4.64 13.72
C LEU A 6 -8.39 -6.01 13.13
N ILE A 7 -9.46 -6.77 12.85
CA ILE A 7 -9.48 -7.92 11.95
C ILE A 7 -10.41 -7.55 10.79
N ILE A 8 -9.91 -7.72 9.55
CA ILE A 8 -10.68 -7.52 8.33
C ILE A 8 -10.76 -8.88 7.64
N ASP A 9 -11.92 -9.50 7.67
CA ASP A 9 -12.18 -10.85 7.14
C ASP A 9 -13.53 -10.90 6.42
N GLN A 10 -13.86 -12.05 5.86
CA GLN A 10 -15.13 -12.25 5.18
C GLN A 10 -16.32 -12.11 6.13
N ILE A 11 -17.43 -11.57 5.60
CA ILE A 11 -18.70 -11.50 6.33
C ILE A 11 -19.24 -12.92 6.56
N LYS A 12 -19.75 -13.18 7.75
CA LYS A 12 -20.30 -14.46 8.21
C LYS A 12 -21.78 -14.33 8.51
N GLU A 13 -22.52 -15.41 8.47
CA GLU A 13 -23.94 -15.45 8.88
C GLU A 13 -24.18 -14.89 10.28
N THR A 14 -23.23 -15.10 11.18
CA THR A 14 -23.27 -14.62 12.58
C THR A 14 -23.15 -13.10 12.72
N ASP A 15 -22.82 -12.39 11.65
CA ASP A 15 -22.64 -10.94 11.67
C ASP A 15 -23.93 -10.14 11.47
N LYS A 16 -25.03 -10.83 11.19
CA LYS A 16 -26.32 -10.18 10.86
C LYS A 16 -26.72 -9.10 11.84
N GLU A 17 -26.64 -9.39 13.14
CA GLU A 17 -27.06 -8.45 14.19
C GLU A 17 -26.12 -7.24 14.28
N ASP A 18 -24.81 -7.47 14.33
CA ASP A 18 -23.81 -6.37 14.39
C ASP A 18 -23.86 -5.51 13.12
N TYR A 19 -24.04 -6.13 11.92
CA TYR A 19 -24.18 -5.42 10.65
C TYR A 19 -25.45 -4.56 10.67
N PHE A 20 -26.57 -5.12 11.11
CA PHE A 20 -27.83 -4.40 11.21
C PHE A 20 -27.67 -3.17 12.11
N ILE A 21 -27.16 -3.35 13.33
CA ILE A 21 -27.02 -2.26 14.32
C ILE A 21 -26.04 -1.17 13.84
N ASN A 22 -24.89 -1.57 13.30
CA ASN A 22 -23.80 -0.64 13.02
C ASN A 22 -23.83 -0.05 11.61
N ILE A 23 -24.58 -0.65 10.66
CA ILE A 23 -24.62 -0.22 9.26
C ILE A 23 -26.06 0.04 8.80
N SER A 24 -26.89 -0.99 8.68
CA SER A 24 -28.21 -0.90 8.01
C SER A 24 -29.28 -0.13 8.79
N HIS A 25 -29.16 -0.03 10.10
CA HIS A 25 -30.12 0.70 10.96
C HIS A 25 -29.52 1.99 11.55
N ASP A 26 -28.24 2.27 11.30
CA ASP A 26 -27.59 3.50 11.75
C ASP A 26 -27.84 4.64 10.76
N LYS A 27 -28.80 5.52 11.08
CA LYS A 27 -29.20 6.65 10.24
C LYS A 27 -28.03 7.57 9.89
N LYS A 28 -27.07 7.77 10.79
CA LYS A 28 -25.90 8.60 10.49
C LYS A 28 -24.99 7.97 9.45
N VAL A 29 -24.88 6.64 9.46
CA VAL A 29 -24.13 5.91 8.42
C VAL A 29 -24.83 6.03 7.08
N LEU A 30 -26.17 5.89 7.05
CA LEU A 30 -26.96 6.05 5.83
C LEU A 30 -26.82 7.43 5.16
N ASP A 31 -26.62 8.47 5.95
CA ASP A 31 -26.40 9.82 5.41
C ASP A 31 -25.04 9.97 4.67
N THR A 32 -24.10 9.04 4.90
CA THR A 32 -22.73 9.16 4.44
C THR A 32 -22.20 7.98 3.63
N PHE A 33 -22.95 6.88 3.62
CA PHE A 33 -22.53 5.63 2.98
C PHE A 33 -23.72 4.93 2.34
N ILE A 34 -23.56 4.46 1.09
CA ILE A 34 -24.61 3.76 0.34
C ILE A 34 -24.77 2.35 0.90
N CYS A 35 -25.83 2.12 1.63
CA CYS A 35 -26.17 0.78 2.10
C CYS A 35 -27.70 0.61 2.17
N ARG A 36 -28.14 -0.65 2.26
CA ARG A 36 -29.59 -0.94 2.37
C ARG A 36 -30.06 -0.68 3.80
N TYR A 37 -31.01 0.20 3.94
CA TYR A 37 -31.71 0.43 5.20
C TYR A 37 -32.66 -0.73 5.53
N ALA A 38 -32.81 -1.04 6.81
CA ALA A 38 -33.82 -1.95 7.32
C ALA A 38 -34.40 -1.40 8.63
N ASP A 39 -35.72 -1.48 8.81
CA ASP A 39 -36.43 -0.98 10.00
C ASP A 39 -36.29 -1.92 11.18
N SER A 40 -36.20 -3.23 10.93
CA SER A 40 -36.07 -4.24 11.97
C SER A 40 -35.07 -5.34 11.55
N LEU A 41 -34.54 -6.04 12.55
CA LEU A 41 -33.63 -7.18 12.34
C LEU A 41 -34.32 -8.34 11.63
N GLU A 42 -35.62 -8.53 11.87
CA GLU A 42 -36.43 -9.57 11.23
C GLU A 42 -36.57 -9.33 9.74
N GLU A 43 -36.82 -8.09 9.33
CA GLU A 43 -36.98 -7.69 7.92
C GLU A 43 -35.64 -7.54 7.18
N PHE A 44 -34.54 -7.51 7.92
CA PHE A 44 -33.21 -7.36 7.31
C PHE A 44 -32.79 -8.63 6.57
N ASP A 45 -32.90 -8.57 5.24
CA ASP A 45 -32.37 -9.64 4.38
C ASP A 45 -30.84 -9.56 4.31
N PHE A 46 -30.20 -10.47 5.04
CA PHE A 46 -28.76 -10.58 5.11
C PHE A 46 -28.18 -11.66 4.19
N SER A 47 -29.02 -12.42 3.51
CA SER A 47 -28.62 -13.61 2.74
C SER A 47 -27.61 -13.35 1.62
N SER A 48 -27.58 -12.13 1.07
CA SER A 48 -26.70 -11.74 -0.03
C SER A 48 -25.31 -11.24 0.40
N TYR A 49 -25.05 -11.11 1.70
CA TYR A 49 -23.77 -10.58 2.20
C TYR A 49 -22.70 -11.64 2.47
N PRO A 50 -23.02 -12.77 3.18
CA PRO A 50 -22.04 -13.82 3.40
C PRO A 50 -21.60 -14.48 2.08
N GLY A 51 -20.31 -14.81 2.01
CA GLY A 51 -19.71 -15.46 0.83
C GLY A 51 -19.29 -14.53 -0.30
N ARG A 52 -19.61 -13.24 -0.23
CA ARG A 52 -19.09 -12.24 -1.18
C ARG A 52 -17.58 -12.11 -1.01
N GLN A 53 -16.82 -12.19 -2.11
CA GLN A 53 -15.36 -12.10 -2.12
C GLN A 53 -14.85 -10.65 -2.11
N ASP A 54 -15.70 -9.72 -2.45
CA ASP A 54 -15.43 -8.27 -2.56
C ASP A 54 -15.82 -7.48 -1.31
N LEU A 55 -16.51 -8.10 -0.33
CA LEU A 55 -17.05 -7.46 0.86
C LEU A 55 -16.47 -8.07 2.15
N PHE A 56 -15.94 -7.22 3.01
CA PHE A 56 -15.24 -7.61 4.24
C PHE A 56 -15.84 -6.92 5.46
N ALA A 57 -15.90 -7.66 6.57
CA ALA A 57 -16.20 -7.14 7.89
C ALA A 57 -14.98 -6.46 8.49
N ILE A 58 -15.16 -5.32 9.12
CA ILE A 58 -14.18 -4.67 9.99
C ILE A 58 -14.56 -5.00 11.42
N ARG A 59 -13.70 -5.74 12.13
CA ARG A 59 -13.96 -6.20 13.50
C ARG A 59 -12.94 -5.64 14.48
N LEU A 60 -13.39 -5.32 15.69
CA LEU A 60 -12.48 -5.08 16.80
C LEU A 60 -11.79 -6.40 17.21
N LYS A 61 -10.46 -6.41 17.32
CA LYS A 61 -9.71 -7.58 17.80
C LYS A 61 -10.11 -8.01 19.22
N GLU A 62 -10.39 -7.03 20.07
CA GLU A 62 -10.69 -7.25 21.47
C GLU A 62 -11.99 -8.03 21.68
N THR A 63 -13.02 -7.73 20.90
CA THR A 63 -14.37 -8.28 21.11
C THR A 63 -14.83 -9.22 20.00
N GLY A 64 -14.16 -9.19 18.84
CA GLY A 64 -14.61 -9.90 17.63
C GLY A 64 -15.83 -9.28 16.94
N ARG A 65 -16.44 -8.23 17.52
CA ARG A 65 -17.64 -7.59 16.99
C ARG A 65 -17.37 -6.86 15.68
N LEU A 66 -18.29 -6.98 14.74
CA LEU A 66 -18.31 -6.18 13.51
C LEU A 66 -18.69 -4.72 13.86
N ILE A 67 -17.79 -3.79 13.56
CA ILE A 67 -18.01 -2.35 13.75
C ILE A 67 -18.15 -1.58 12.43
N GLY A 68 -17.94 -2.26 11.31
CA GLY A 68 -17.97 -1.65 9.98
C GLY A 68 -17.75 -2.66 8.88
N ILE A 69 -17.75 -2.15 7.67
CA ILE A 69 -17.49 -2.93 6.45
C ILE A 69 -16.55 -2.17 5.54
N ILE A 70 -15.86 -2.91 4.67
CA ILE A 70 -15.07 -2.39 3.56
C ILE A 70 -15.22 -3.33 2.38
N LEU A 71 -15.31 -2.76 1.19
CA LEU A 71 -15.49 -3.53 -0.05
C LEU A 71 -14.72 -2.89 -1.19
N TYR A 72 -14.52 -3.66 -2.25
CA TYR A 72 -14.10 -3.13 -3.55
C TYR A 72 -15.11 -3.52 -4.62
N PHE A 73 -15.24 -2.71 -5.64
CA PHE A 73 -16.18 -2.89 -6.74
C PHE A 73 -15.64 -2.21 -8.00
N ASP A 74 -16.36 -2.30 -9.12
CA ASP A 74 -15.92 -1.79 -10.43
C ASP A 74 -14.51 -2.25 -10.80
N GLU A 75 -14.21 -3.54 -10.48
CA GLU A 75 -12.92 -4.17 -10.74
C GLU A 75 -12.67 -4.24 -12.24
N LYS A 76 -11.53 -3.67 -12.66
CA LYS A 76 -10.94 -3.77 -14.00
C LYS A 76 -9.61 -4.51 -13.89
N GLU A 77 -8.87 -4.64 -14.98
CA GLU A 77 -7.62 -5.41 -15.00
C GLU A 77 -6.64 -5.00 -13.89
N ASP A 78 -6.47 -3.70 -13.66
CA ASP A 78 -5.50 -3.17 -12.68
C ASP A 78 -6.04 -2.04 -11.81
N SER A 79 -7.37 -1.86 -11.78
CA SER A 79 -8.03 -0.81 -10.99
C SER A 79 -9.34 -1.28 -10.38
N CYS A 80 -9.73 -0.66 -9.27
CA CYS A 80 -11.03 -0.85 -8.64
C CYS A 80 -11.42 0.40 -7.84
N GLU A 81 -12.66 0.48 -7.41
CA GLU A 81 -13.12 1.46 -6.42
C GLU A 81 -13.34 0.78 -5.08
N ILE A 82 -13.05 1.48 -3.97
CA ILE A 82 -13.34 1.01 -2.61
C ILE A 82 -14.45 1.83 -1.97
N GLY A 83 -15.26 1.14 -1.18
CA GLY A 83 -16.21 1.75 -0.25
C GLY A 83 -15.98 1.24 1.17
N TYR A 84 -16.22 2.10 2.16
CA TYR A 84 -16.14 1.71 3.57
C TYR A 84 -17.16 2.45 4.42
N GLY A 85 -17.72 1.76 5.39
CA GLY A 85 -18.62 2.31 6.39
C GLY A 85 -18.26 1.81 7.78
N ILE A 86 -18.25 2.71 8.75
CA ILE A 86 -18.05 2.41 10.17
C ILE A 86 -19.28 2.87 10.94
N GLY A 87 -19.80 2.05 11.85
CA GLY A 87 -20.90 2.41 12.72
C GLY A 87 -20.65 3.70 13.49
N SER A 88 -21.63 4.59 13.58
CA SER A 88 -21.45 5.94 14.11
C SER A 88 -20.93 5.97 15.55
N ALA A 89 -21.19 4.94 16.35
CA ALA A 89 -20.64 4.77 17.70
C ALA A 89 -19.10 4.62 17.74
N PHE A 90 -18.48 4.28 16.61
CA PHE A 90 -17.03 4.05 16.48
C PHE A 90 -16.32 5.15 15.68
N TRP A 91 -16.99 6.25 15.36
CA TRP A 91 -16.41 7.36 14.63
C TRP A 91 -15.35 8.11 15.44
N ASN A 92 -14.49 8.85 14.75
CA ASN A 92 -13.41 9.67 15.31
C ASN A 92 -12.35 8.92 16.14
N GLN A 93 -12.29 7.58 16.01
CA GLN A 93 -11.31 6.73 16.70
C GLN A 93 -10.20 6.21 15.76
N GLY A 94 -10.22 6.63 14.48
CA GLY A 94 -9.21 6.25 13.48
C GLY A 94 -9.42 4.89 12.83
N TYR A 95 -10.46 4.14 13.16
CA TYR A 95 -10.71 2.79 12.62
C TYR A 95 -10.90 2.77 11.11
N ALA A 96 -11.60 3.75 10.53
CA ALA A 96 -11.75 3.84 9.07
C ALA A 96 -10.41 3.98 8.35
N THR A 97 -9.53 4.87 8.85
CA THR A 97 -8.18 5.05 8.27
C THR A 97 -7.34 3.78 8.41
N GLU A 98 -7.35 3.14 9.59
CA GLU A 98 -6.61 1.90 9.86
C GLU A 98 -7.08 0.76 8.93
N ALA A 99 -8.40 0.61 8.77
CA ALA A 99 -8.98 -0.40 7.89
C ALA A 99 -8.68 -0.12 6.41
N ALA A 100 -8.90 1.11 5.95
CA ALA A 100 -8.67 1.49 4.56
C ALA A 100 -7.19 1.37 4.16
N SER A 101 -6.25 1.82 5.02
CA SER A 101 -4.82 1.66 4.76
C SER A 101 -4.42 0.19 4.60
N ARG A 102 -4.91 -0.70 5.47
CA ARG A 102 -4.63 -2.14 5.38
C ARG A 102 -5.30 -2.80 4.17
N PHE A 103 -6.47 -2.30 3.78
CA PHE A 103 -7.19 -2.78 2.61
C PHE A 103 -6.52 -2.36 1.30
N LEU A 104 -6.02 -1.13 1.22
CA LEU A 104 -5.21 -0.66 0.10
C LEU A 104 -3.94 -1.51 -0.07
N GLU A 105 -3.25 -1.85 1.03
CA GLU A 105 -2.11 -2.78 0.97
C GLU A 105 -2.50 -4.13 0.37
N TYR A 106 -3.65 -4.69 0.76
CA TYR A 106 -4.19 -5.93 0.20
C TYR A 106 -4.46 -5.81 -1.30
N LEU A 107 -5.11 -4.73 -1.73
CA LEU A 107 -5.44 -4.51 -3.14
C LEU A 107 -4.19 -4.37 -4.00
N PHE A 108 -3.20 -3.60 -3.54
CA PHE A 108 -1.95 -3.43 -4.28
C PHE A 108 -1.07 -4.68 -4.29
N ARG A 109 -0.98 -5.40 -3.17
CA ARG A 109 -0.03 -6.49 -2.98
C ARG A 109 -0.59 -7.85 -3.44
N GLU A 110 -1.83 -8.15 -3.03
CA GLU A 110 -2.42 -9.48 -3.22
C GLU A 110 -3.34 -9.53 -4.45
N LYS A 111 -4.04 -8.42 -4.76
CA LYS A 111 -4.88 -8.30 -5.94
C LYS A 111 -4.17 -7.71 -7.17
N GLY A 112 -2.99 -7.14 -7.01
CA GLY A 112 -2.18 -6.58 -8.10
C GLY A 112 -2.68 -5.26 -8.67
N MET A 113 -3.63 -4.59 -7.99
CA MET A 113 -4.15 -3.30 -8.43
C MET A 113 -3.04 -2.26 -8.56
N ARG A 114 -3.15 -1.37 -9.52
CA ARG A 114 -2.27 -0.21 -9.72
C ARG A 114 -2.96 1.10 -9.38
N THR A 115 -4.28 1.14 -9.57
CA THR A 115 -5.10 2.30 -9.24
C THR A 115 -6.26 1.88 -8.36
N VAL A 116 -6.46 2.61 -7.26
CA VAL A 116 -7.62 2.44 -6.41
C VAL A 116 -8.32 3.77 -6.26
N TYR A 117 -9.59 3.80 -6.64
CA TYR A 117 -10.49 4.93 -6.47
C TYR A 117 -11.29 4.79 -5.17
N ALA A 118 -11.77 5.91 -4.67
CA ALA A 118 -12.80 5.97 -3.65
C ALA A 118 -13.61 7.24 -3.84
N SER A 119 -14.91 7.16 -3.59
CA SER A 119 -15.79 8.32 -3.70
C SER A 119 -16.53 8.59 -2.39
N PHE A 120 -17.02 9.79 -2.24
CA PHE A 120 -17.88 10.20 -1.12
C PHE A 120 -18.88 11.26 -1.54
N PHE A 121 -20.02 11.32 -0.85
CA PHE A 121 -20.99 12.38 -1.04
C PHE A 121 -20.34 13.72 -0.74
N THR A 122 -20.36 14.63 -1.70
CA THR A 122 -19.75 15.96 -1.58
C THR A 122 -20.24 16.65 -0.30
N GLY A 123 -19.29 17.12 0.52
CA GLY A 123 -19.55 17.64 1.85
C GLY A 123 -19.27 16.66 3.00
N ASN A 124 -19.00 15.38 2.72
CA ASN A 124 -18.54 14.41 3.73
C ASN A 124 -17.03 14.55 3.99
N ASP A 125 -16.64 15.60 4.70
CA ASP A 125 -15.24 15.87 5.07
C ASP A 125 -14.59 14.77 5.90
N ALA A 126 -15.37 13.95 6.59
CA ALA A 126 -14.84 12.83 7.36
C ALA A 126 -14.23 11.77 6.43
N SER A 127 -14.96 11.40 5.36
CA SER A 127 -14.48 10.45 4.35
C SER A 127 -13.27 11.02 3.59
N ARG A 128 -13.33 12.30 3.19
CA ARG A 128 -12.20 13.00 2.58
C ARG A 128 -10.92 12.87 3.41
N ARG A 129 -10.99 13.18 4.70
CA ARG A 129 -9.82 13.06 5.61
C ARG A 129 -9.29 11.64 5.75
N VAL A 130 -10.15 10.63 5.69
CA VAL A 130 -9.70 9.22 5.68
C VAL A 130 -8.91 8.93 4.41
N MET A 131 -9.43 9.32 3.23
CA MET A 131 -8.77 9.13 1.93
C MET A 131 -7.41 9.84 1.87
N GLU A 132 -7.35 11.12 2.28
CA GLU A 132 -6.11 11.89 2.34
C GLU A 132 -5.06 11.25 3.27
N LYS A 133 -5.47 10.74 4.45
CA LYS A 133 -4.58 10.02 5.38
C LYS A 133 -4.09 8.68 4.82
N CYS A 134 -4.84 8.07 3.93
CA CYS A 134 -4.44 6.87 3.21
C CYS A 134 -3.54 7.17 1.99
N GLY A 135 -3.22 8.44 1.72
CA GLY A 135 -2.39 8.88 0.59
C GLY A 135 -3.15 9.01 -0.72
N MET A 136 -4.48 8.98 -0.70
CA MET A 136 -5.30 9.27 -1.89
C MET A 136 -5.33 10.77 -2.15
N THR A 137 -5.38 11.17 -3.42
CA THR A 137 -5.46 12.56 -3.87
C THR A 137 -6.73 12.78 -4.67
N PHE A 138 -7.20 14.04 -4.72
CA PHE A 138 -8.37 14.42 -5.53
C PHE A 138 -8.15 13.99 -6.99
N ASP A 139 -9.15 13.33 -7.55
CA ASP A 139 -9.17 12.89 -8.94
C ASP A 139 -10.16 13.74 -9.76
N HIS A 140 -11.44 13.62 -9.48
CA HIS A 140 -12.47 14.40 -10.16
C HIS A 140 -13.73 14.59 -9.30
N PHE A 141 -14.61 15.42 -9.79
CA PHE A 141 -15.95 15.68 -9.24
C PHE A 141 -17.00 15.27 -10.26
N SER A 142 -18.09 14.65 -9.79
CA SER A 142 -19.23 14.29 -10.61
C SER A 142 -20.52 14.86 -10.01
N GLU A 143 -21.20 15.69 -10.79
CA GLU A 143 -22.47 16.31 -10.39
C GLU A 143 -23.61 15.32 -10.64
N LYS A 144 -24.50 15.16 -9.65
CA LYS A 144 -25.72 14.33 -9.73
C LYS A 144 -25.45 12.90 -10.22
N GLU A 145 -24.33 12.31 -9.76
CA GLU A 145 -23.86 10.98 -10.18
C GLU A 145 -24.88 9.88 -9.92
N LEU A 146 -25.60 9.97 -8.80
CA LEU A 146 -26.60 8.97 -8.43
C LEU A 146 -27.75 9.57 -7.60
N THR A 147 -28.87 8.84 -7.57
CA THR A 147 -29.97 9.11 -6.64
C THR A 147 -29.91 8.13 -5.48
N TYR A 148 -29.79 8.64 -4.27
CA TYR A 148 -29.78 7.84 -3.04
C TYR A 148 -30.74 8.43 -2.01
N LEU A 149 -31.66 7.59 -1.48
CA LEU A 149 -32.75 8.01 -0.60
C LEU A 149 -33.58 9.19 -1.18
N ASP A 150 -33.94 9.09 -2.46
CA ASP A 150 -34.71 10.09 -3.23
C ASP A 150 -34.02 11.46 -3.35
N VAL A 151 -32.69 11.53 -3.10
CA VAL A 151 -31.89 12.75 -3.25
C VAL A 151 -30.81 12.53 -4.29
N GLU A 152 -30.70 13.45 -5.27
CA GLU A 152 -29.55 13.49 -6.18
C GLU A 152 -28.29 13.82 -5.37
N ARG A 153 -27.23 13.06 -5.57
CA ARG A 153 -25.96 13.18 -4.86
C ARG A 153 -24.82 13.47 -5.82
N ASP A 154 -24.07 14.49 -5.49
CA ASP A 154 -22.78 14.76 -6.10
C ASP A 154 -21.72 13.91 -5.43
N LEU A 155 -20.83 13.35 -6.22
CA LEU A 155 -19.70 12.56 -5.73
C LEU A 155 -18.38 13.29 -5.98
N THR A 156 -17.50 13.21 -4.99
CA THR A 156 -16.12 13.63 -5.11
C THR A 156 -15.23 12.39 -5.07
N TYR A 157 -14.43 12.22 -6.12
CA TYR A 157 -13.55 11.09 -6.29
C TYR A 157 -12.12 11.42 -5.88
N TYR A 158 -11.52 10.50 -5.18
CA TYR A 158 -10.10 10.47 -4.85
C TYR A 158 -9.49 9.18 -5.41
N ALA A 159 -8.21 9.23 -5.75
CA ALA A 159 -7.49 8.08 -6.27
C ALA A 159 -6.09 7.98 -5.68
N ILE A 160 -5.56 6.77 -5.72
CA ILE A 160 -4.16 6.48 -5.44
C ILE A 160 -3.61 5.62 -6.57
N HIS A 161 -2.52 6.08 -7.19
CA HIS A 161 -1.91 5.44 -8.35
C HIS A 161 -0.54 4.90 -7.98
N ARG A 162 -0.31 3.62 -8.23
CA ARG A 162 0.96 2.94 -7.96
C ARG A 162 1.57 2.44 -9.26
N LYS A 163 2.62 3.08 -9.70
CA LYS A 163 3.42 2.59 -10.82
C LYS A 163 4.76 2.08 -10.31
N TYR A 164 5.04 0.80 -10.56
CA TYR A 164 6.32 0.18 -10.27
C TYR A 164 7.08 0.01 -11.57
N LEU A 165 8.33 0.45 -11.61
CA LEU A 165 9.12 0.45 -12.82
C LEU A 165 10.62 0.31 -12.52
N THR A 166 11.36 -0.12 -13.53
CA THR A 166 12.82 0.06 -13.56
C THR A 166 13.14 1.40 -14.21
N LEU A 167 14.30 1.95 -13.93
CA LEU A 167 14.71 3.19 -14.58
C LEU A 167 14.85 3.08 -16.11
N ARG A 168 14.99 1.84 -16.65
CA ARG A 168 15.00 1.61 -18.11
C ARG A 168 13.61 1.77 -18.74
N ASP A 169 12.52 1.63 -17.95
CA ASP A 169 11.16 1.82 -18.45
C ASP A 169 10.85 3.30 -18.66
N GLU A 170 11.43 4.19 -17.82
CA GLU A 170 11.29 5.65 -17.89
C GLU A 170 12.65 6.34 -17.64
N PRO A 171 13.56 6.35 -18.63
CA PRO A 171 14.91 6.90 -18.48
C PRO A 171 14.96 8.39 -18.12
N GLU A 172 13.93 9.14 -18.47
CA GLU A 172 13.77 10.57 -18.14
C GLU A 172 13.67 10.83 -16.64
N LEU A 173 13.38 9.83 -15.81
CA LEU A 173 13.34 9.96 -14.35
C LEU A 173 14.74 9.97 -13.72
N LYS A 174 15.81 9.77 -14.46
CA LYS A 174 17.18 9.61 -13.92
C LYS A 174 17.59 10.74 -12.97
N GLU A 175 17.46 11.99 -13.42
CA GLU A 175 17.83 13.15 -12.62
C GLU A 175 16.96 13.30 -11.38
N ALA A 176 15.64 13.12 -11.53
CA ALA A 176 14.69 13.18 -10.42
C ALA A 176 14.93 12.05 -9.40
N ALA A 177 15.25 10.85 -9.87
CA ALA A 177 15.57 9.70 -9.01
C ALA A 177 16.87 9.93 -8.25
N ALA A 178 17.95 10.39 -8.92
CA ALA A 178 19.23 10.67 -8.28
C ALA A 178 19.10 11.73 -7.18
N ALA A 179 18.41 12.84 -7.46
CA ALA A 179 18.12 13.89 -6.48
C ALA A 179 17.27 13.35 -5.32
N TRP A 180 16.26 12.50 -5.62
CA TRP A 180 15.41 11.90 -4.60
C TRP A 180 16.24 10.98 -3.67
N PHE A 181 17.05 10.06 -4.19
CA PHE A 181 17.91 9.19 -3.38
C PHE A 181 18.93 9.98 -2.57
N HIS A 182 19.55 11.01 -3.17
CA HIS A 182 20.43 11.94 -2.46
C HIS A 182 19.74 12.54 -1.24
N SER A 183 18.51 13.03 -1.40
CA SER A 183 17.73 13.63 -0.30
C SER A 183 17.42 12.68 0.85
N LYS A 184 17.48 11.34 0.62
CA LYS A 184 17.16 10.31 1.63
C LYS A 184 18.41 9.81 2.38
N TRP A 185 19.52 9.67 1.66
CA TRP A 185 20.70 8.97 2.16
C TRP A 185 21.95 9.85 2.30
N GLY A 186 21.91 11.06 1.73
CA GLY A 186 23.05 12.00 1.78
C GLY A 186 24.25 11.59 0.92
N VAL A 187 24.20 10.47 0.22
CA VAL A 187 25.23 10.09 -0.76
C VAL A 187 25.22 11.12 -1.89
N PRO A 188 26.38 11.57 -2.40
CA PRO A 188 26.43 12.57 -3.45
C PRO A 188 25.56 12.22 -4.64
N GLU A 189 24.75 13.18 -5.13
CA GLU A 189 23.84 12.97 -6.28
C GLU A 189 24.57 12.44 -7.51
N GLN A 190 25.80 12.91 -7.75
CA GLN A 190 26.63 12.45 -8.87
C GLN A 190 26.90 10.94 -8.81
N ALA A 191 27.08 10.35 -7.62
CA ALA A 191 27.29 8.90 -7.50
C ALA A 191 26.07 8.10 -7.96
N TYR A 192 24.85 8.60 -7.66
CA TYR A 192 23.61 8.02 -8.17
C TYR A 192 23.51 8.18 -9.68
N LEU A 193 23.81 9.38 -10.21
CA LEU A 193 23.77 9.64 -11.65
C LEU A 193 24.73 8.74 -12.42
N ASP A 194 25.94 8.50 -11.91
CA ASP A 194 26.93 7.62 -12.55
C ASP A 194 26.44 6.17 -12.61
N CYS A 195 25.95 5.62 -11.48
CA CYS A 195 25.39 4.28 -11.44
C CYS A 195 24.16 4.11 -12.34
N MET A 196 23.23 5.08 -12.31
CA MET A 196 22.04 5.06 -13.15
C MET A 196 22.39 5.19 -14.64
N THR A 197 23.39 5.99 -14.98
CA THR A 197 23.88 6.14 -16.35
C THR A 197 24.49 4.83 -16.87
N ALA A 198 25.33 4.17 -16.09
CA ALA A 198 25.89 2.87 -16.43
C ALA A 198 24.77 1.82 -16.67
N TYR A 199 23.72 1.82 -15.81
CA TYR A 199 22.57 0.95 -16.00
C TYR A 199 21.79 1.26 -17.28
N LEU A 200 21.51 2.53 -17.57
CA LEU A 200 20.80 2.94 -18.78
C LEU A 200 21.59 2.63 -20.07
N ASN A 201 22.93 2.80 -20.01
CA ASN A 201 23.83 2.48 -21.12
C ASN A 201 24.05 0.96 -21.30
N ARG A 202 23.48 0.11 -20.45
CA ARG A 202 23.69 -1.35 -20.43
C ARG A 202 25.16 -1.77 -20.17
N GLU A 203 25.91 -0.93 -19.45
CA GLU A 203 27.24 -1.25 -18.97
C GLU A 203 27.19 -2.18 -17.75
N THR A 204 26.05 -2.18 -17.05
CA THR A 204 25.72 -3.11 -15.97
C THR A 204 24.24 -3.50 -16.01
N GLU A 205 23.91 -4.66 -15.45
CA GLU A 205 22.52 -5.08 -15.22
C GLU A 205 22.00 -4.70 -13.82
N TYR A 206 22.81 -4.06 -12.98
CA TYR A 206 22.45 -3.61 -11.65
C TYR A 206 21.44 -2.45 -11.74
N GLY A 207 20.17 -2.78 -11.50
CA GLY A 207 19.02 -1.91 -11.79
C GLY A 207 18.71 -0.90 -10.70
N TRP A 208 17.94 0.11 -11.10
CA TRP A 208 17.30 1.07 -10.21
C TRP A 208 15.80 0.96 -10.37
N TYR A 209 15.09 0.82 -9.25
CA TYR A 209 13.68 0.47 -9.18
C TYR A 209 12.93 1.54 -8.40
N LEU A 210 11.80 1.98 -8.94
CA LEU A 210 11.02 3.08 -8.39
C LEU A 210 9.55 2.67 -8.23
N CYS A 211 8.90 3.24 -7.22
CA CYS A 211 7.45 3.29 -7.10
C CYS A 211 7.00 4.74 -7.19
N LEU A 212 6.07 5.01 -8.08
CA LEU A 212 5.47 6.34 -8.28
C LEU A 212 4.03 6.36 -7.80
N ASP A 213 3.61 7.54 -7.31
CA ASP A 213 2.22 7.95 -7.18
C ASP A 213 2.01 9.15 -8.10
N GLY A 214 1.31 8.95 -9.23
CA GLY A 214 1.35 9.90 -10.34
C GLY A 214 2.78 10.12 -10.83
N HIS A 215 3.27 11.34 -10.71
CA HIS A 215 4.64 11.72 -11.10
C HIS A 215 5.63 11.78 -9.91
N ARG A 216 5.16 11.50 -8.70
CA ARG A 216 5.98 11.60 -7.49
C ARG A 216 6.63 10.26 -7.17
N ILE A 217 7.94 10.24 -6.98
CA ILE A 217 8.66 9.07 -6.44
C ILE A 217 8.31 8.93 -4.96
N ILE A 218 7.76 7.78 -4.58
CA ILE A 218 7.31 7.49 -3.21
C ILE A 218 8.06 6.30 -2.59
N GLY A 219 8.82 5.57 -3.37
CA GLY A 219 9.67 4.49 -2.93
C GLY A 219 10.69 4.13 -3.99
N GLY A 220 11.81 3.57 -3.58
CA GLY A 220 12.83 3.12 -4.51
C GLY A 220 13.94 2.36 -3.84
N MET A 221 14.75 1.71 -4.65
CA MET A 221 15.98 1.02 -4.28
C MET A 221 16.85 0.81 -5.52
N GLY A 222 18.12 0.50 -5.30
CA GLY A 222 19.05 0.17 -6.35
C GLY A 222 19.76 -1.14 -6.10
N VAL A 223 20.47 -1.62 -7.10
CA VAL A 223 21.44 -2.69 -7.00
C VAL A 223 22.81 -2.12 -7.38
N ILE A 224 23.81 -2.39 -6.56
CA ILE A 224 25.20 -1.98 -6.78
C ILE A 224 26.14 -3.12 -6.45
N GLU A 225 27.40 -3.00 -6.84
CA GLU A 225 28.39 -4.04 -6.57
C GLU A 225 28.63 -4.25 -5.08
N ASN A 226 28.80 -3.16 -4.31
CA ASN A 226 29.03 -3.22 -2.87
C ASN A 226 28.45 -2.01 -2.15
N ASP A 227 27.61 -2.24 -1.12
CA ASP A 227 26.97 -1.21 -0.32
C ASP A 227 27.83 -0.82 0.90
N PHE A 228 29.04 -0.33 0.64
CA PHE A 228 29.98 0.26 1.60
C PHE A 228 30.31 -0.65 2.81
N HIS A 229 30.69 -1.92 2.56
CA HIS A 229 31.13 -2.86 3.60
C HIS A 229 32.40 -3.61 3.21
N ASP A 230 33.06 -4.22 4.19
CA ASP A 230 34.35 -4.89 4.06
C ASP A 230 34.34 -6.23 3.29
N ARG A 231 33.15 -6.89 3.20
CA ARG A 231 32.97 -8.17 2.51
C ARG A 231 32.71 -7.96 1.01
N LYS A 232 33.75 -7.61 0.26
CA LYS A 232 33.67 -7.37 -1.19
C LYS A 232 33.35 -8.63 -2.01
N ASP A 233 33.41 -9.81 -1.39
CA ASP A 233 33.02 -11.11 -1.94
C ASP A 233 31.49 -11.32 -1.93
N LEU A 234 30.72 -10.56 -1.13
CA LEU A 234 29.27 -10.64 -1.01
C LEU A 234 28.61 -9.56 -1.92
N THR A 235 28.49 -9.89 -3.19
CA THR A 235 28.06 -8.99 -4.26
C THR A 235 27.05 -9.72 -5.19
N PRO A 236 26.09 -9.02 -5.86
CA PRO A 236 25.77 -7.60 -5.72
C PRO A 236 24.83 -7.31 -4.52
N ASN A 237 24.74 -6.02 -4.18
CA ASN A 237 23.97 -5.56 -3.02
C ASN A 237 22.74 -4.75 -3.44
N VAL A 238 21.59 -5.04 -2.83
CA VAL A 238 20.42 -4.16 -2.86
C VAL A 238 20.67 -3.04 -1.86
N CYS A 239 20.62 -1.80 -2.34
CA CYS A 239 20.96 -0.60 -1.56
C CYS A 239 19.87 0.46 -1.63
N ALA A 240 20.02 1.50 -0.81
CA ALA A 240 19.20 2.71 -0.81
C ALA A 240 17.68 2.45 -0.70
N VAL A 241 17.27 1.39 0.00
CA VAL A 241 15.87 1.02 0.19
C VAL A 241 15.13 2.08 0.99
N TYR A 242 14.22 2.81 0.34
CA TYR A 242 13.45 3.85 1.00
C TYR A 242 11.99 3.86 0.54
N THR A 243 11.10 4.18 1.47
CA THR A 243 9.69 4.51 1.21
C THR A 243 9.34 5.77 1.98
N GLU A 244 8.70 6.73 1.29
CA GLU A 244 8.24 7.98 1.91
C GLU A 244 7.36 7.70 3.12
N GLU A 245 7.51 8.49 4.20
CA GLU A 245 6.88 8.20 5.49
C GLU A 245 5.36 8.07 5.41
N ALA A 246 4.71 8.96 4.65
CA ALA A 246 3.25 8.93 4.45
C ALA A 246 2.75 7.67 3.73
N TYR A 247 3.64 6.91 3.10
CA TYR A 247 3.34 5.71 2.31
C TYR A 247 3.85 4.41 2.93
N ARG A 248 4.45 4.49 4.12
CA ARG A 248 4.90 3.29 4.86
C ARG A 248 3.71 2.44 5.30
N GLY A 249 3.96 1.14 5.47
CA GLY A 249 2.92 0.17 5.83
C GLY A 249 2.00 -0.25 4.68
N GLN A 250 2.19 0.26 3.46
CA GLN A 250 1.37 -0.02 2.27
C GLN A 250 2.01 -1.04 1.31
N GLY A 251 3.01 -1.80 1.76
CA GLY A 251 3.63 -2.90 0.99
C GLY A 251 4.62 -2.48 -0.11
N ILE A 252 4.91 -1.17 -0.29
CA ILE A 252 5.74 -0.65 -1.39
C ILE A 252 7.13 -1.28 -1.40
N ALA A 253 7.85 -1.21 -0.27
CA ALA A 253 9.21 -1.75 -0.20
C ALA A 253 9.25 -3.26 -0.47
N GLY A 254 8.26 -4.02 0.04
CA GLY A 254 8.18 -5.46 -0.22
C GLY A 254 7.95 -5.79 -1.69
N ARG A 255 7.10 -5.02 -2.39
CA ARG A 255 6.88 -5.22 -3.82
C ARG A 255 8.13 -4.86 -4.63
N LEU A 256 8.81 -3.77 -4.29
CA LEU A 256 10.08 -3.42 -4.93
C LEU A 256 11.15 -4.48 -4.69
N LEU A 257 11.27 -5.05 -3.47
CA LEU A 257 12.19 -6.15 -3.17
C LEU A 257 11.91 -7.38 -4.04
N ASN A 258 10.65 -7.78 -4.18
CA ASN A 258 10.29 -8.90 -5.06
C ASN A 258 10.64 -8.58 -6.52
N MET A 259 10.35 -7.37 -6.99
CA MET A 259 10.68 -6.94 -8.36
C MET A 259 12.19 -6.97 -8.62
N VAL A 260 13.00 -6.52 -7.66
CA VAL A 260 14.47 -6.62 -7.76
C VAL A 260 14.92 -8.06 -7.86
N VAL A 261 14.42 -8.94 -7.00
CA VAL A 261 14.78 -10.36 -6.99
C VAL A 261 14.39 -11.03 -8.31
N GLU A 262 13.17 -10.82 -8.78
CA GLU A 262 12.67 -11.38 -10.04
C GLU A 262 13.49 -10.88 -11.24
N ASP A 263 13.76 -9.58 -11.31
CA ASP A 263 14.54 -8.99 -12.42
C ASP A 263 15.99 -9.48 -12.43
N MET A 264 16.67 -9.47 -11.28
CA MET A 264 18.05 -9.95 -11.18
C MET A 264 18.14 -11.45 -11.46
N CYS A 265 17.22 -12.26 -10.92
CA CYS A 265 17.17 -13.69 -11.18
C CYS A 265 16.94 -13.99 -12.67
N SER A 266 16.08 -13.24 -13.35
CA SER A 266 15.83 -13.38 -14.81
C SER A 266 17.09 -13.14 -15.66
N LYS A 267 18.04 -12.38 -15.13
CA LYS A 267 19.35 -12.06 -15.71
C LYS A 267 20.46 -13.01 -15.28
N GLY A 268 20.12 -14.03 -14.47
CA GLY A 268 21.10 -14.98 -13.92
C GLY A 268 21.98 -14.41 -12.79
N ILE A 269 21.54 -13.33 -12.15
CA ILE A 269 22.25 -12.66 -11.05
C ILE A 269 21.62 -13.09 -9.74
N SER A 270 22.27 -14.03 -9.06
CA SER A 270 21.91 -14.58 -7.74
C SER A 270 23.16 -15.21 -7.12
N PRO A 271 23.34 -15.18 -5.80
CA PRO A 271 22.50 -14.55 -4.78
C PRO A 271 22.58 -13.02 -4.76
N LEU A 272 21.61 -12.39 -4.09
CA LEU A 272 21.61 -10.96 -3.79
C LEU A 272 21.89 -10.76 -2.29
N TYR A 273 22.52 -9.65 -1.94
CA TYR A 273 22.83 -9.30 -0.57
C TYR A 273 22.26 -7.91 -0.22
N LEU A 274 22.12 -7.61 1.06
CA LEU A 274 21.84 -6.27 1.57
C LEU A 274 22.35 -6.11 3.00
N VAL A 275 22.66 -4.87 3.36
CA VAL A 275 23.01 -4.50 4.73
C VAL A 275 21.89 -3.70 5.39
N THR A 276 21.61 -3.96 6.67
CA THR A 276 20.54 -3.28 7.40
C THR A 276 20.62 -3.51 8.90
N ASP A 277 20.12 -2.56 9.68
CA ASP A 277 19.88 -2.72 11.12
C ASP A 277 18.46 -3.23 11.44
N HIS A 278 17.56 -3.27 10.46
CA HIS A 278 16.22 -3.78 10.65
C HIS A 278 16.20 -5.30 10.80
N THR A 279 15.41 -5.78 11.75
CA THR A 279 15.12 -7.21 11.96
C THR A 279 13.61 -7.48 11.78
N GLY A 280 13.26 -8.65 11.22
CA GLY A 280 11.86 -9.05 11.02
C GLY A 280 11.15 -8.34 9.85
N PHE A 281 11.86 -7.51 9.08
CA PHE A 281 11.29 -6.88 7.88
C PHE A 281 11.64 -7.67 6.63
N TYR A 282 12.91 -7.84 6.33
CA TYR A 282 13.40 -8.48 5.11
C TYR A 282 13.09 -9.98 5.08
N GLU A 283 13.07 -10.63 6.23
CA GLU A 283 12.73 -12.06 6.38
C GLU A 283 11.32 -12.38 5.84
N ARG A 284 10.40 -11.44 5.90
CA ARG A 284 9.04 -11.58 5.31
C ARG A 284 9.04 -11.69 3.78
N TYR A 285 10.14 -11.33 3.15
CA TYR A 285 10.34 -11.32 1.70
C TYR A 285 11.41 -12.32 1.24
N GLY A 286 11.68 -13.36 2.06
CA GLY A 286 12.59 -14.44 1.70
C GLY A 286 14.08 -14.15 1.91
N TRP A 287 14.42 -13.03 2.56
CA TRP A 287 15.78 -12.73 2.91
C TRP A 287 16.18 -13.40 4.22
N GLU A 288 17.38 -13.99 4.28
CA GLU A 288 17.91 -14.69 5.43
C GLU A 288 19.14 -13.95 6.00
N PHE A 289 19.22 -13.86 7.34
CA PHE A 289 20.43 -13.36 7.98
C PHE A 289 21.63 -14.25 7.64
N LEU A 290 22.69 -13.65 7.12
CA LEU A 290 23.91 -14.37 6.73
C LEU A 290 25.02 -14.21 7.75
N CYS A 291 25.44 -12.97 8.04
CA CYS A 291 26.56 -12.66 8.95
C CYS A 291 26.51 -11.19 9.38
N MET A 292 27.44 -10.80 10.25
CA MET A 292 27.76 -9.40 10.52
C MET A 292 28.90 -8.95 9.61
N VAL A 293 28.82 -7.72 9.12
CA VAL A 293 29.86 -7.08 8.30
C VAL A 293 30.24 -5.72 8.87
N GLN A 294 31.46 -5.26 8.57
CA GLN A 294 31.90 -3.93 8.97
C GLN A 294 31.57 -2.92 7.88
N GLY A 295 30.76 -1.91 8.21
CA GLY A 295 30.49 -0.78 7.30
C GLY A 295 31.76 0.08 7.13
N ASP A 296 31.97 0.59 5.91
CA ASP A 296 33.12 1.45 5.60
C ASP A 296 32.97 2.79 6.36
N GLY A 297 33.90 3.03 7.31
CA GLY A 297 33.90 4.23 8.15
C GLY A 297 32.91 4.23 9.33
N GLU A 298 32.18 3.15 9.54
CA GLU A 298 31.28 2.99 10.67
C GLU A 298 31.97 2.32 11.86
N PRO A 299 31.66 2.73 13.11
CA PRO A 299 32.30 2.15 14.29
C PRO A 299 31.76 0.76 14.67
N GLY A 300 30.63 0.36 14.13
CA GLY A 300 29.89 -0.85 14.47
C GLY A 300 29.71 -1.82 13.32
N MET A 301 29.37 -3.06 13.69
CA MET A 301 29.01 -4.10 12.73
C MET A 301 27.52 -3.98 12.38
N THR A 302 27.18 -4.13 11.10
CA THR A 302 25.81 -4.18 10.60
C THR A 302 25.42 -5.58 10.13
N ARG A 303 24.13 -5.87 9.99
CA ARG A 303 23.63 -7.17 9.54
C ARG A 303 23.66 -7.27 8.02
N MET A 304 24.21 -8.36 7.53
CA MET A 304 24.12 -8.76 6.12
C MET A 304 23.03 -9.81 5.97
N TYR A 305 22.14 -9.59 5.04
CA TYR A 305 21.13 -10.55 4.61
C TYR A 305 21.44 -11.05 3.20
N VAL A 306 20.96 -12.24 2.88
CA VAL A 306 21.08 -12.87 1.56
C VAL A 306 19.72 -13.32 1.07
N HIS A 307 19.47 -13.17 -0.23
CA HIS A 307 18.36 -13.80 -0.97
C HIS A 307 18.96 -14.73 -2.03
N ARG A 308 18.52 -16.03 -2.03
CA ARG A 308 19.03 -17.08 -2.93
C ARG A 308 18.05 -17.41 -4.05
#